data_564be6e3e27e758bcd1dae2ebd2417f7
#
_entry.id   564be6e3e27e758bcd1dae2ebd2417f7
#
_cell.length_a   1.000
_cell.length_b   1.000
_cell.length_c   1.000
_cell.angle_alpha   90.00
_cell.angle_beta   90.00
_cell.angle_gamma   90.00
#
_symmetry.space_group_name_H-M   'P 1'
#
loop_
_entity.id
_entity.type
_entity.pdbx_description
1 polymer ?
#
loop_
_entity_poly.entity_id
_entity_poly.type
_entity_poly.pdbx_seq_one_letter_code
_entity_poly.pdbx_strand_id
1 'polypeptide(L)'
;MTLVRLHGILAQEYGDTFTLAITNPKNTLHAIDCNKKGFIRRLIELHKEGLPYDLIINKTRITHEYQIDSLKNPERIDLVPAITGNGPISLGAIFLNIG
;
A
#
# COMPACT_ATOMS: atom_id res chain seq x y z
N MET A 1 1.17 -16.37 -5.57
CA MET A 1 1.73 -15.46 -4.54
C MET A 1 1.95 -14.09 -5.12
N THR A 2 1.70 -13.08 -4.35
CA THR A 2 1.91 -11.70 -4.77
C THR A 2 3.26 -11.21 -4.25
N LEU A 3 4.07 -10.65 -5.14
CA LEU A 3 5.31 -9.99 -4.75
C LEU A 3 4.98 -8.61 -4.19
N VAL A 4 5.41 -8.34 -2.97
CA VAL A 4 5.19 -7.05 -2.34
C VAL A 4 6.54 -6.37 -2.15
N ARG A 5 6.63 -5.13 -2.61
CA ARG A 5 7.84 -4.33 -2.41
C ARG A 5 7.49 -3.04 -1.67
N LEU A 6 8.23 -2.83 -0.60
CA LEU A 6 8.14 -1.59 0.15
C LEU A 6 9.31 -0.71 -0.24
N HIS A 7 9.13 0.59 -0.13
CA HIS A 7 10.15 1.57 -0.46
C HIS A 7 10.26 2.60 0.65
N GLY A 8 11.38 3.32 0.70
CA GLY A 8 11.58 4.37 1.69
C GLY A 8 11.59 3.88 3.13
N ILE A 9 10.96 4.62 4.01
CA ILE A 9 10.97 4.33 5.44
C ILE A 9 10.39 2.95 5.75
N LEU A 10 9.31 2.58 5.10
CA LEU A 10 8.68 1.27 5.33
C LEU A 10 9.62 0.13 4.96
N ALA A 11 10.40 0.28 3.89
CA ALA A 11 11.36 -0.73 3.51
C ALA A 11 12.45 -0.90 4.56
N GLN A 12 12.88 0.20 5.16
CA GLN A 12 13.89 0.17 6.21
C GLN A 12 13.38 -0.51 7.47
N GLU A 13 12.12 -0.32 7.80
CA GLU A 13 11.55 -0.85 9.04
C GLU A 13 11.06 -2.28 8.93
N TYR A 14 10.54 -2.67 7.77
CA TYR A 14 9.85 -3.96 7.61
C TYR A 14 10.46 -4.87 6.56
N GLY A 15 11.50 -4.43 5.87
CA GLY A 15 12.07 -5.18 4.76
C GLY A 15 11.50 -4.71 3.44
N ASP A 16 12.29 -4.81 2.37
CA ASP A 16 11.91 -4.23 1.08
C ASP A 16 11.16 -5.19 0.15
N THR A 17 11.25 -6.48 0.37
CA THR A 17 10.67 -7.45 -0.57
C THR A 17 10.19 -8.70 0.16
N PHE A 18 8.95 -9.10 -0.09
CA PHE A 18 8.41 -10.35 0.43
C PHE A 18 7.22 -10.78 -0.42
N THR A 19 6.76 -12.01 -0.23
CA THR A 19 5.62 -12.53 -0.98
C THR A 19 4.49 -12.87 -0.04
N LEU A 20 3.26 -12.60 -0.47
CA LEU A 20 2.06 -12.87 0.30
C LEU A 20 0.98 -13.44 -0.60
N ALA A 21 0.07 -14.20 -0.01
CA ALA A 21 -1.10 -14.70 -0.73
C ALA A 21 -2.19 -13.62 -0.70
N ILE A 22 -2.24 -12.81 -1.75
CA ILE A 22 -3.22 -11.74 -1.86
C ILE A 22 -4.10 -12.02 -3.07
N THR A 23 -5.37 -12.35 -2.83
CA THR A 23 -6.31 -12.59 -3.92
C THR A 23 -7.08 -11.34 -4.30
N ASN A 24 -7.38 -10.50 -3.31
CA ASN A 24 -8.10 -9.26 -3.51
C ASN A 24 -7.22 -8.10 -3.05
N PRO A 25 -6.86 -7.17 -3.96
CA PRO A 25 -6.00 -6.04 -3.58
C PRO A 25 -6.53 -5.18 -2.43
N LYS A 26 -7.83 -5.18 -2.19
CA LYS A 26 -8.40 -4.46 -1.06
C LYS A 26 -7.89 -4.97 0.28
N ASN A 27 -7.42 -6.20 0.32
CA ASN A 27 -6.91 -6.82 1.54
C ASN A 27 -5.39 -6.68 1.69
N THR A 28 -4.75 -5.93 0.79
CA THR A 28 -3.29 -5.78 0.79
C THR A 28 -2.73 -5.33 2.13
N LEU A 29 -3.25 -4.25 2.67
CA LEU A 29 -2.69 -3.71 3.91
C LEU A 29 -2.89 -4.64 5.09
N HIS A 30 -4.05 -5.31 5.15
CA HIS A 30 -4.29 -6.30 6.19
C HIS A 30 -3.37 -7.50 6.07
N ALA A 31 -3.12 -7.95 4.83
CA ALA A 31 -2.22 -9.08 4.60
C ALA A 31 -0.80 -8.73 5.04
N ILE A 32 -0.34 -7.51 4.74
CA ILE A 32 0.97 -7.07 5.18
C ILE A 32 1.01 -6.96 6.70
N ASP A 33 -0.01 -6.37 7.30
CA ASP A 33 -0.08 -6.18 8.74
C ASP A 33 -0.03 -7.50 9.50
N CYS A 34 -0.68 -8.53 8.97
CA CYS A 34 -0.65 -9.86 9.58
C CYS A 34 0.76 -10.45 9.61
N ASN A 35 1.58 -10.10 8.63
CA ASN A 35 2.95 -10.61 8.52
C ASN A 35 3.99 -9.65 9.09
N LYS A 36 3.68 -8.37 9.13
CA LYS A 36 4.58 -7.32 9.62
C LYS A 36 3.81 -6.51 10.66
N LYS A 37 3.89 -6.96 11.90
CA LYS A 37 3.10 -6.41 12.99
C LYS A 37 3.28 -4.91 13.14
N GLY A 38 2.15 -4.19 13.25
CA GLY A 38 2.17 -2.74 13.40
C GLY A 38 2.28 -1.97 12.10
N PHE A 39 2.22 -2.66 10.96
CA PHE A 39 2.39 -2.03 9.66
C PHE A 39 1.33 -0.95 9.38
N ILE A 40 0.05 -1.28 9.59
CA ILE A 40 -1.03 -0.32 9.33
C ILE A 40 -0.91 0.90 10.24
N ARG A 41 -0.59 0.68 11.51
CA ARG A 41 -0.40 1.79 12.45
C ARG A 41 0.72 2.71 11.97
N ARG A 42 1.83 2.12 11.53
CA ARG A 42 2.97 2.91 11.06
C ARG A 42 2.61 3.72 9.82
N LEU A 43 1.86 3.11 8.90
CA LEU A 43 1.40 3.78 7.70
C LEU A 43 0.52 4.99 8.03
N ILE A 44 -0.37 4.83 9.01
CA ILE A 44 -1.23 5.92 9.49
C ILE A 44 -0.38 7.04 10.08
N GLU A 45 0.60 6.69 10.91
CA GLU A 45 1.49 7.67 11.53
C GLU A 45 2.22 8.49 10.46
N LEU A 46 2.77 7.80 9.46
CA LEU A 46 3.48 8.48 8.37
C LEU A 46 2.55 9.41 7.60
N HIS A 47 1.34 8.98 7.34
CA HIS A 47 0.36 9.81 6.65
C HIS A 47 0.09 11.10 7.45
N LYS A 48 -0.07 10.98 8.76
CA LYS A 48 -0.31 12.13 9.64
C LYS A 48 0.87 13.08 9.70
N GLU A 49 2.08 12.55 9.49
CA GLU A 49 3.31 13.36 9.49
C GLU A 49 3.58 14.02 8.14
N GLY A 50 2.67 13.85 7.18
CA GLY A 50 2.86 14.42 5.86
C GLY A 50 3.74 13.57 4.95
N LEU A 51 3.88 12.29 5.24
CA LEU A 51 4.67 11.34 4.47
C LEU A 51 3.77 10.21 3.94
N PRO A 52 2.80 10.53 3.06
CA PRO A 52 1.88 9.52 2.55
C PRO A 52 2.57 8.57 1.58
N TYR A 53 1.93 7.43 1.35
CA TYR A 53 2.40 6.43 0.40
C TYR A 53 1.40 6.24 -0.73
N ASP A 54 1.91 5.93 -1.91
CA ASP A 54 1.10 5.54 -3.05
C ASP A 54 1.11 4.03 -3.22
N LEU A 55 0.04 3.53 -3.80
CA LEU A 55 -0.11 2.10 -4.11
C LEU A 55 0.02 1.91 -5.61
N ILE A 56 0.89 0.96 -6.01
CA ILE A 56 1.08 0.59 -7.41
C ILE A 56 0.80 -0.90 -7.51
N ILE A 57 -0.18 -1.29 -8.32
CA ILE A 57 -0.55 -2.69 -8.50
C ILE A 57 -0.24 -3.09 -9.94
N ASN A 58 0.56 -4.14 -10.11
CA ASN A 58 0.96 -4.60 -11.45
C ASN A 58 1.49 -3.45 -12.32
N LYS A 59 2.31 -2.59 -11.71
CA LYS A 59 2.95 -1.44 -12.36
C LYS A 59 2.01 -0.29 -12.71
N THR A 60 0.75 -0.35 -12.27
CA THR A 60 -0.21 0.73 -12.46
C THR A 60 -0.45 1.47 -11.16
N ARG A 61 -0.22 2.77 -11.15
CA ARG A 61 -0.50 3.59 -9.98
C ARG A 61 -2.00 3.67 -9.78
N ILE A 62 -2.44 3.39 -8.55
CA ILE A 62 -3.84 3.44 -8.22
C ILE A 62 -4.20 4.87 -7.83
N THR A 63 -5.05 5.49 -8.62
CA THR A 63 -5.50 6.87 -8.39
C THR A 63 -6.98 6.94 -8.04
N HIS A 64 -7.71 5.86 -8.31
CA HIS A 64 -9.14 5.80 -8.02
C HIS A 64 -9.48 4.42 -7.48
N GLU A 65 -10.42 4.39 -6.55
CA GLU A 65 -10.83 3.15 -5.91
C GLU A 65 -11.37 2.11 -6.90
N TYR A 66 -12.07 2.56 -7.94
CA TYR A 66 -12.64 1.64 -8.92
C TYR A 66 -11.59 0.80 -9.67
N GLN A 67 -10.34 1.28 -9.72
CA GLN A 67 -9.27 0.54 -10.36
C GLN A 67 -8.98 -0.76 -9.63
N ILE A 68 -9.26 -0.81 -8.33
CA ILE A 68 -9.01 -1.98 -7.50
C ILE A 68 -10.11 -3.02 -7.68
N ASP A 69 -11.33 -2.56 -7.91
CA ASP A 69 -12.49 -3.46 -7.97
C ASP A 69 -12.39 -4.52 -9.07
N SER A 70 -11.73 -4.21 -10.16
CA SER A 70 -11.60 -5.14 -11.28
C SER A 70 -10.36 -6.03 -11.20
N LEU A 71 -9.49 -5.78 -10.21
CA LEU A 71 -8.25 -6.53 -10.09
C LEU A 71 -8.44 -7.75 -9.20
N LYS A 72 -7.87 -8.88 -9.64
CA LYS A 72 -7.86 -10.13 -8.89
C LYS A 72 -6.47 -10.73 -8.99
N ASN A 73 -6.04 -11.37 -7.90
CA ASN A 73 -4.77 -12.08 -7.86
C ASN A 73 -3.61 -11.22 -8.40
N PRO A 74 -3.32 -10.08 -7.78
CA PRO A 74 -2.26 -9.21 -8.28
C PRO A 74 -0.91 -9.93 -8.25
N GLU A 75 -0.08 -9.69 -9.25
CA GLU A 75 1.24 -10.30 -9.33
C GLU A 75 2.25 -9.52 -8.51
N ARG A 76 2.12 -8.18 -8.50
CA ARG A 76 3.07 -7.32 -7.82
C ARG A 76 2.38 -6.10 -7.23
N ILE A 77 2.78 -5.75 -6.01
CA ILE A 77 2.30 -4.57 -5.33
C ILE A 77 3.51 -3.80 -4.82
N ASP A 78 3.57 -2.51 -5.14
CA ASP A 78 4.60 -1.61 -4.62
C ASP A 78 3.94 -0.54 -3.77
N LEU A 79 4.53 -0.26 -2.61
CA LEU A 79 4.14 0.86 -1.78
C LEU A 79 5.30 1.83 -1.79
N VAL A 80 5.10 2.99 -2.41
CA VAL A 80 6.15 3.99 -2.60
C VAL A 80 5.77 5.31 -1.95
N PRO A 81 6.76 6.06 -1.43
CA PRO A 81 6.48 7.38 -0.90
C PRO A 81 5.84 8.25 -1.97
N ALA A 82 4.69 8.85 -1.64
CA ALA A 82 3.99 9.69 -2.59
C ALA A 82 4.72 11.01 -2.76
N ILE A 83 4.72 11.52 -3.99
CA ILE A 83 5.20 12.86 -4.26
C ILE A 83 4.14 13.81 -3.72
N THR A 84 4.56 14.74 -2.88
CA THR A 84 3.66 15.61 -2.14
C THR A 84 2.64 16.33 -3.02
N GLY A 85 1.44 16.32 -2.54
CA GLY A 85 0.44 17.31 -2.92
C GLY A 85 -0.44 16.99 -4.10
N ASN A 86 -0.13 16.01 -4.91
CA ASN A 86 -0.88 15.82 -6.14
C ASN A 86 -1.44 14.42 -6.36
N GLY A 87 -1.41 13.59 -5.35
CA GLY A 87 -2.07 12.29 -5.45
C GLY A 87 -3.57 12.50 -5.36
N PRO A 88 -4.35 12.05 -6.34
CA PRO A 88 -5.79 12.21 -6.28
C PRO A 88 -6.42 11.47 -5.10
N ILE A 89 -5.82 10.37 -4.66
CA ILE A 89 -6.32 9.62 -3.51
C ILE A 89 -5.15 9.09 -2.72
N SER A 90 -5.15 9.35 -1.40
CA SER A 90 -4.16 8.75 -0.52
C SER A 90 -4.59 7.33 -0.16
N LEU A 91 -3.62 6.50 0.24
CA LEU A 91 -3.93 5.16 0.74
C LEU A 91 -4.90 5.22 1.92
N GLY A 92 -4.79 6.25 2.73
CA GLY A 92 -5.70 6.42 3.86
C GLY A 92 -7.14 6.51 3.42
N ALA A 93 -7.42 7.22 2.35
CA ALA A 93 -8.78 7.37 1.85
C ALA A 93 -9.32 6.05 1.30
N ILE A 94 -8.47 5.25 0.66
CA ILE A 94 -8.90 4.00 0.03
C ILE A 94 -9.01 2.85 1.04
N PHE A 95 -7.98 2.65 1.85
CA PHE A 95 -7.87 1.44 2.68
C PHE A 95 -8.07 1.67 4.16
N LEU A 96 -7.72 2.85 4.65
CA LEU A 96 -7.70 3.12 6.08
C LEU A 96 -8.89 3.98 6.52
N ASN A 97 -9.69 4.41 5.57
CA ASN A 97 -10.86 5.25 5.83
C ASN A 97 -10.53 6.53 6.61
N ILE A 98 -9.37 7.11 6.32
CA ILE A 98 -8.92 8.36 6.91
C ILE A 98 -9.19 9.47 5.89
N GLY A 99 -9.93 10.45 6.31
CA GLY A 99 -10.27 11.56 5.42
C GLY A 99 -9.09 12.42 4.98
#